data_3a6a0dea4afff877e1e116ff67cce592
#
_entry.id   3a6a0dea4afff877e1e116ff67cce592
#
_cell.length_a   1.000
_cell.length_b   1.000
_cell.length_c   1.000
_cell.angle_alpha   90.00
_cell.angle_beta   90.00
_cell.angle_gamma   90.00
#
_symmetry.space_group_name_H-M   'P 1'
#
loop_
_entity.id
_entity.type
_entity.pdbx_description
1 polymer ?
#
loop_
_entity_poly.entity_id
_entity_poly.type
_entity_poly.pdbx_seq_one_letter_code
_entity_poly.pdbx_strand_id
1 'polypeptide(L)'
;YLSQQEKSFLKRLCEGTLERMITLDFVINQYSKVKTGKMKPQIRAILRLSVYQILYMDAVPDAAACNEAVKLAQKKGFATLKSFVNGVLRSVARNKDAIAYPDLSVKYSTPEWIVNLWTGQLGEEKTIAVLEGLLAEHPVTVRLRDKSVKEALQEALAARGGSMKGHPYLENAYKIEKTDDMTTLPLYQNGAFVVQDVSSMLAVRAVLSEDFLAEKRTAGEKLCIVDVCAAPGGKSMLAADLLSDAGVDRIGFQ
;
A
#
# COMPACT_ATOMS: atom_id res chain seq x y z
N TYR A 1 -5.29 7.88 -23.46
CA TYR A 1 -5.02 8.12 -22.03
C TYR A 1 -6.07 7.39 -21.22
N LEU A 2 -5.68 6.74 -20.09
CA LEU A 2 -6.59 6.02 -19.20
C LEU A 2 -7.38 7.03 -18.35
N SER A 3 -8.67 6.75 -18.14
CA SER A 3 -9.50 7.44 -17.15
C SER A 3 -8.99 7.19 -15.72
N GLN A 4 -9.41 7.99 -14.75
CA GLN A 4 -9.05 7.80 -13.34
C GLN A 4 -9.51 6.45 -12.81
N GLN A 5 -10.71 6.01 -13.18
CA GLN A 5 -11.24 4.69 -12.81
C GLN A 5 -10.39 3.54 -13.36
N GLU A 6 -9.94 3.63 -14.63
CA GLU A 6 -9.05 2.63 -15.22
C GLU A 6 -7.68 2.61 -14.55
N LYS A 7 -7.14 3.78 -14.19
CA LYS A 7 -5.88 3.85 -13.42
C LYS A 7 -6.01 3.18 -12.06
N SER A 8 -7.08 3.46 -11.32
CA SER A 8 -7.36 2.87 -10.01
C SER A 8 -7.55 1.35 -10.12
N PHE A 9 -8.27 0.88 -11.14
CA PHE A 9 -8.43 -0.54 -11.43
C PHE A 9 -7.09 -1.23 -11.70
N LEU A 10 -6.27 -0.65 -12.58
CA LEU A 10 -4.95 -1.20 -12.92
C LEU A 10 -4.02 -1.21 -11.69
N LYS A 11 -4.04 -0.15 -10.90
CA LYS A 11 -3.26 -0.07 -9.67
C LYS A 11 -3.63 -1.21 -8.72
N ARG A 12 -4.92 -1.35 -8.38
CA ARG A 12 -5.42 -2.42 -7.51
C ARG A 12 -5.09 -3.81 -8.06
N LEU A 13 -5.27 -4.02 -9.37
CA LEU A 13 -4.97 -5.29 -10.01
C LEU A 13 -3.49 -5.65 -9.93
N CYS A 14 -2.61 -4.71 -10.22
CA CYS A 14 -1.16 -4.97 -10.21
C CYS A 14 -0.63 -5.14 -8.78
N GLU A 15 -0.91 -4.20 -7.89
CA GLU A 15 -0.44 -4.22 -6.51
C GLU A 15 -0.95 -5.46 -5.77
N GLY A 16 -2.27 -5.71 -5.81
CA GLY A 16 -2.85 -6.86 -5.14
C GLY A 16 -2.41 -8.22 -5.74
N THR A 17 -2.12 -8.29 -7.04
CA THR A 17 -1.52 -9.50 -7.63
C THR A 17 -0.12 -9.75 -7.06
N LEU A 18 0.68 -8.72 -6.87
CA LEU A 18 2.03 -8.85 -6.28
C LEU A 18 1.95 -9.21 -4.79
N GLU A 19 1.08 -8.56 -4.04
CA GLU A 19 0.87 -8.84 -2.62
C GLU A 19 0.41 -10.28 -2.36
N ARG A 20 -0.45 -10.82 -3.23
CA ARG A 20 -1.03 -12.15 -3.09
C ARG A 20 -0.29 -13.25 -3.87
N MET A 21 0.92 -13.01 -4.34
CA MET A 21 1.60 -13.87 -5.31
C MET A 21 1.80 -15.32 -4.82
N ILE A 22 2.09 -15.55 -3.55
CA ILE A 22 2.26 -16.90 -2.97
C ILE A 22 0.91 -17.62 -2.95
N THR A 23 -0.15 -16.96 -2.49
CA THR A 23 -1.52 -17.48 -2.49
C THR A 23 -1.98 -17.82 -3.90
N LEU A 24 -1.77 -16.90 -4.86
CA LEU A 24 -2.18 -17.10 -6.25
C LEU A 24 -1.46 -18.29 -6.89
N ASP A 25 -0.16 -18.43 -6.66
CA ASP A 25 0.61 -19.56 -7.18
C ASP A 25 0.14 -20.88 -6.57
N PHE A 26 -0.17 -20.91 -5.29
CA PHE A 26 -0.74 -22.07 -4.64
C PHE A 26 -2.08 -22.47 -5.29
N VAL A 27 -3.00 -21.52 -5.45
CA VAL A 27 -4.31 -21.76 -6.06
C VAL A 27 -4.18 -22.24 -7.51
N ILE A 28 -3.37 -21.57 -8.33
CA ILE A 28 -3.10 -22.00 -9.70
C ILE A 28 -2.56 -23.43 -9.73
N ASN A 29 -1.64 -23.75 -8.83
CA ASN A 29 -1.01 -25.06 -8.76
C ASN A 29 -1.95 -26.20 -8.31
N GLN A 30 -3.08 -25.89 -7.65
CA GLN A 30 -4.11 -26.88 -7.33
C GLN A 30 -4.91 -27.30 -8.58
N TYR A 31 -5.17 -26.37 -9.49
CA TYR A 31 -6.04 -26.59 -10.66
C TYR A 31 -5.27 -26.72 -11.98
N SER A 32 -3.95 -26.64 -11.95
CA SER A 32 -3.08 -26.73 -13.12
C SER A 32 -2.20 -27.98 -13.09
N LYS A 33 -2.16 -28.73 -14.20
CA LYS A 33 -1.19 -29.84 -14.37
C LYS A 33 0.26 -29.34 -14.47
N VAL A 34 0.46 -28.08 -14.87
CA VAL A 34 1.78 -27.45 -14.98
C VAL A 34 1.96 -26.52 -13.79
N LYS A 35 3.01 -26.71 -13.02
CA LYS A 35 3.32 -25.81 -11.87
C LYS A 35 3.74 -24.43 -12.35
N THR A 36 3.35 -23.37 -11.62
CA THR A 36 3.62 -21.97 -11.97
C THR A 36 5.09 -21.69 -12.28
N GLY A 37 6.03 -22.29 -11.53
CA GLY A 37 7.46 -22.17 -11.78
C GLY A 37 7.94 -22.70 -13.14
N LYS A 38 7.18 -23.62 -13.76
CA LYS A 38 7.49 -24.20 -15.09
C LYS A 38 6.72 -23.55 -16.23
N MET A 39 5.82 -22.59 -15.94
CA MET A 39 5.06 -21.88 -16.96
C MET A 39 5.89 -20.81 -17.65
N LYS A 40 5.55 -20.50 -18.90
CA LYS A 40 6.09 -19.30 -19.57
C LYS A 40 5.69 -18.06 -18.76
N PRO A 41 6.61 -17.08 -18.56
CA PRO A 41 6.37 -15.92 -17.68
C PRO A 41 5.08 -15.16 -18.00
N GLN A 42 4.75 -14.98 -19.28
CA GLN A 42 3.55 -14.27 -19.69
C GLN A 42 2.26 -15.04 -19.32
N ILE A 43 2.24 -16.38 -19.51
CA ILE A 43 1.08 -17.21 -19.13
C ILE A 43 0.90 -17.22 -17.61
N ARG A 44 1.98 -17.34 -16.85
CA ARG A 44 1.96 -17.24 -15.39
C ARG A 44 1.41 -15.90 -14.91
N ALA A 45 1.87 -14.79 -15.54
CA ALA A 45 1.35 -13.46 -15.22
C ALA A 45 -0.15 -13.32 -15.53
N ILE A 46 -0.60 -13.79 -16.71
CA ILE A 46 -2.01 -13.77 -17.08
C ILE A 46 -2.84 -14.56 -16.07
N LEU A 47 -2.42 -15.76 -15.68
CA LEU A 47 -3.14 -16.58 -14.70
C LEU A 47 -3.18 -15.90 -13.33
N ARG A 48 -2.07 -15.35 -12.83
CA ARG A 48 -2.03 -14.63 -11.55
C ARG A 48 -3.00 -13.44 -11.53
N LEU A 49 -2.93 -12.57 -12.55
CA LEU A 49 -3.83 -11.41 -12.68
C LEU A 49 -5.31 -11.83 -12.72
N SER A 50 -5.62 -12.92 -13.42
CA SER A 50 -7.01 -13.37 -13.57
C SER A 50 -7.52 -14.09 -12.32
N VAL A 51 -6.69 -14.89 -11.66
CA VAL A 51 -7.04 -15.52 -10.37
C VAL A 51 -7.21 -14.46 -9.28
N TYR A 52 -6.39 -13.40 -9.27
CA TYR A 52 -6.59 -12.27 -8.38
C TYR A 52 -7.97 -11.60 -8.58
N GLN A 53 -8.37 -11.36 -9.84
CA GLN A 53 -9.70 -10.81 -10.14
C GLN A 53 -10.81 -11.73 -9.64
N ILE A 54 -10.70 -13.05 -9.86
CA ILE A 54 -11.72 -14.04 -9.46
C ILE A 54 -11.87 -14.11 -7.93
N LEU A 55 -10.75 -13.99 -7.17
CA LEU A 55 -10.75 -14.20 -5.72
C LEU A 55 -10.92 -12.92 -4.89
N TYR A 56 -10.55 -11.75 -5.43
CA TYR A 56 -10.40 -10.52 -4.63
C TYR A 56 -11.02 -9.27 -5.26
N MET A 57 -11.66 -9.38 -6.43
CA MET A 57 -12.30 -8.24 -7.09
C MET A 57 -13.78 -8.53 -7.39
N ASP A 58 -14.64 -8.40 -6.38
CA ASP A 58 -16.06 -8.74 -6.44
C ASP A 58 -16.83 -8.02 -7.56
N ALA A 59 -16.37 -6.82 -7.93
CA ALA A 59 -16.96 -6.06 -9.03
C ALA A 59 -16.64 -6.64 -10.42
N VAL A 60 -15.74 -7.63 -10.52
CA VAL A 60 -15.37 -8.27 -11.80
C VAL A 60 -16.05 -9.64 -11.90
N PRO A 61 -16.96 -9.85 -12.84
CA PRO A 61 -17.55 -11.16 -13.05
C PRO A 61 -16.49 -12.20 -13.43
N ASP A 62 -16.54 -13.38 -12.79
CA ASP A 62 -15.57 -14.49 -13.05
C ASP A 62 -15.46 -14.82 -14.54
N ALA A 63 -16.61 -14.82 -15.25
CA ALA A 63 -16.63 -15.08 -16.69
C ALA A 63 -15.90 -14.01 -17.49
N ALA A 64 -15.94 -12.75 -17.07
CA ALA A 64 -15.22 -11.66 -17.72
C ALA A 64 -13.71 -11.82 -17.53
N ALA A 65 -13.25 -12.09 -16.29
CA ALA A 65 -11.85 -12.37 -16.00
C ALA A 65 -11.29 -13.54 -16.85
N CYS A 66 -12.06 -14.64 -16.95
CA CYS A 66 -11.68 -15.79 -17.78
C CYS A 66 -11.58 -15.43 -19.29
N ASN A 67 -12.56 -14.70 -19.81
CA ASN A 67 -12.60 -14.35 -21.24
C ASN A 67 -11.47 -13.40 -21.63
N GLU A 68 -11.21 -12.37 -20.81
CA GLU A 68 -10.13 -11.43 -21.07
C GLU A 68 -8.74 -12.10 -20.95
N ALA A 69 -8.56 -13.03 -20.02
CA ALA A 69 -7.34 -13.83 -19.94
C ALA A 69 -7.04 -14.61 -21.23
N VAL A 70 -8.08 -15.25 -21.79
CA VAL A 70 -7.96 -16.00 -23.05
C VAL A 70 -7.61 -15.07 -24.21
N LYS A 71 -8.28 -13.92 -24.34
CA LYS A 71 -7.98 -12.90 -25.35
C LYS A 71 -6.55 -12.38 -25.21
N LEU A 72 -6.10 -12.12 -23.97
CA LEU A 72 -4.76 -11.63 -23.69
C LEU A 72 -3.71 -12.68 -24.05
N ALA A 73 -3.93 -13.97 -23.73
CA ALA A 73 -3.05 -15.05 -24.12
C ALA A 73 -2.92 -15.15 -25.67
N GLN A 74 -4.02 -15.04 -26.40
CA GLN A 74 -4.01 -15.02 -27.86
C GLN A 74 -3.23 -13.80 -28.39
N LYS A 75 -3.50 -12.60 -27.88
CA LYS A 75 -2.83 -11.36 -28.29
C LYS A 75 -1.32 -11.39 -28.04
N LYS A 76 -0.88 -12.13 -27.00
CA LYS A 76 0.54 -12.31 -26.67
C LYS A 76 1.21 -13.48 -27.42
N GLY A 77 0.55 -14.07 -28.42
CA GLY A 77 1.12 -15.14 -29.25
C GLY A 77 0.97 -16.56 -28.67
N PHE A 78 0.15 -16.75 -27.63
CA PHE A 78 -0.09 -18.04 -26.98
C PHE A 78 -1.46 -18.64 -27.34
N ALA A 79 -1.88 -18.51 -28.59
CA ALA A 79 -3.18 -19.01 -29.03
C ALA A 79 -3.39 -20.52 -28.78
N THR A 80 -2.33 -21.32 -28.84
CA THR A 80 -2.35 -22.76 -28.54
C THR A 80 -2.62 -23.07 -27.07
N LEU A 81 -2.36 -22.12 -26.15
CA LEU A 81 -2.54 -22.28 -24.71
C LEU A 81 -3.90 -21.72 -24.21
N LYS A 82 -4.76 -21.21 -25.09
CA LYS A 82 -6.05 -20.63 -24.72
C LYS A 82 -6.93 -21.61 -23.92
N SER A 83 -6.99 -22.87 -24.35
CA SER A 83 -7.78 -23.90 -23.69
C SER A 83 -7.23 -24.24 -22.31
N PHE A 84 -5.91 -24.25 -22.15
CA PHE A 84 -5.24 -24.43 -20.87
C PHE A 84 -5.57 -23.28 -19.90
N VAL A 85 -5.39 -22.01 -20.33
CA VAL A 85 -5.70 -20.84 -19.53
C VAL A 85 -7.17 -20.85 -19.09
N ASN A 86 -8.09 -21.05 -20.04
CA ASN A 86 -9.53 -21.12 -19.73
C ASN A 86 -9.87 -22.26 -18.78
N GLY A 87 -9.29 -23.45 -18.97
CA GLY A 87 -9.53 -24.63 -18.13
C GLY A 87 -9.11 -24.38 -16.67
N VAL A 88 -7.91 -23.82 -16.45
CA VAL A 88 -7.42 -23.48 -15.10
C VAL A 88 -8.34 -22.44 -14.44
N LEU A 89 -8.62 -21.32 -15.11
CA LEU A 89 -9.40 -20.22 -14.55
C LEU A 89 -10.85 -20.62 -14.23
N ARG A 90 -11.51 -21.38 -15.12
CA ARG A 90 -12.86 -21.91 -14.84
C ARG A 90 -12.88 -22.90 -13.69
N SER A 91 -11.80 -23.68 -13.51
CA SER A 91 -11.70 -24.57 -12.35
C SER A 91 -11.53 -23.79 -11.05
N VAL A 92 -10.72 -22.74 -11.05
CA VAL A 92 -10.59 -21.83 -9.90
C VAL A 92 -11.96 -21.19 -9.59
N ALA A 93 -12.62 -20.58 -10.58
CA ALA A 93 -13.90 -19.89 -10.40
C ALA A 93 -14.98 -20.80 -9.80
N ARG A 94 -15.06 -22.07 -10.23
CA ARG A 94 -16.04 -23.02 -9.71
C ARG A 94 -15.76 -23.48 -8.27
N ASN A 95 -14.53 -23.42 -7.83
CA ASN A 95 -14.12 -23.95 -6.53
C ASN A 95 -13.59 -22.86 -5.59
N LYS A 96 -13.77 -21.58 -5.91
CA LYS A 96 -13.17 -20.48 -5.13
C LYS A 96 -13.57 -20.49 -3.64
N ASP A 97 -14.81 -20.86 -3.36
CA ASP A 97 -15.35 -20.90 -1.99
C ASP A 97 -14.89 -22.14 -1.20
N ALA A 98 -14.32 -23.14 -1.88
CA ALA A 98 -13.81 -24.36 -1.28
C ALA A 98 -12.27 -24.39 -1.13
N ILE A 99 -11.58 -23.29 -1.43
CA ILE A 99 -10.13 -23.22 -1.33
C ILE A 99 -9.71 -23.24 0.15
N ALA A 100 -9.02 -24.31 0.56
CA ALA A 100 -8.39 -24.40 1.88
C ALA A 100 -6.89 -24.09 1.77
N TYR A 101 -6.42 -23.18 2.57
CA TYR A 101 -5.00 -22.83 2.62
C TYR A 101 -4.27 -23.71 3.66
N PRO A 102 -3.11 -24.28 3.32
CA PRO A 102 -2.43 -25.25 4.18
C PRO A 102 -1.80 -24.62 5.42
N ASP A 103 -1.42 -23.35 5.35
CA ASP A 103 -0.70 -22.64 6.39
C ASP A 103 -0.88 -21.13 6.28
N LEU A 104 -0.36 -20.38 7.26
CA LEU A 104 -0.43 -18.91 7.29
C LEU A 104 0.38 -18.26 6.17
N SER A 105 1.49 -18.85 5.74
CA SER A 105 2.31 -18.35 4.65
C SER A 105 1.51 -18.24 3.35
N VAL A 106 0.82 -19.30 2.99
CA VAL A 106 -0.03 -19.36 1.80
C VAL A 106 -1.27 -18.49 1.98
N LYS A 107 -1.92 -18.55 3.15
CA LYS A 107 -3.14 -17.78 3.42
C LYS A 107 -2.92 -16.28 3.31
N TYR A 108 -1.83 -15.79 3.89
CA TYR A 108 -1.50 -14.36 3.93
C TYR A 108 -0.44 -13.92 2.92
N SER A 109 -0.03 -14.82 2.03
CA SER A 109 0.98 -14.55 0.97
C SER A 109 2.30 -14.01 1.50
N THR A 110 2.71 -14.45 2.67
CA THR A 110 3.96 -14.03 3.33
C THR A 110 4.96 -15.18 3.32
N PRO A 111 6.24 -14.96 3.02
CA PRO A 111 7.26 -16.02 3.04
C PRO A 111 7.28 -16.79 4.36
N GLU A 112 7.36 -18.11 4.28
CA GLU A 112 7.29 -19.01 5.43
C GLU A 112 8.30 -18.66 6.54
N TRP A 113 9.53 -18.29 6.16
CA TRP A 113 10.56 -17.91 7.13
C TRP A 113 10.18 -16.66 7.94
N ILE A 114 9.44 -15.70 7.35
CA ILE A 114 8.95 -14.52 8.06
C ILE A 114 7.84 -14.92 9.02
N VAL A 115 6.90 -15.73 8.58
CA VAL A 115 5.81 -16.25 9.43
C VAL A 115 6.39 -16.98 10.63
N ASN A 116 7.34 -17.89 10.40
CA ASN A 116 8.00 -18.66 11.46
C ASN A 116 8.77 -17.76 12.44
N LEU A 117 9.49 -16.75 11.93
CA LEU A 117 10.20 -15.78 12.75
C LEU A 117 9.24 -15.02 13.67
N TRP A 118 8.16 -14.47 13.12
CA TRP A 118 7.19 -13.70 13.90
C TRP A 118 6.40 -14.59 14.88
N THR A 119 6.03 -15.80 14.46
CA THR A 119 5.37 -16.76 15.37
C THR A 119 6.27 -17.10 16.57
N GLY A 120 7.58 -17.27 16.33
CA GLY A 120 8.55 -17.52 17.41
C GLY A 120 8.74 -16.32 18.35
N GLN A 121 8.63 -15.08 17.83
CA GLN A 121 8.83 -13.86 18.61
C GLN A 121 7.57 -13.33 19.29
N LEU A 122 6.42 -13.41 18.61
CA LEU A 122 5.18 -12.74 19.01
C LEU A 122 4.08 -13.71 19.47
N GLY A 123 4.21 -15.01 19.14
CA GLY A 123 3.15 -15.99 19.24
C GLY A 123 2.21 -15.96 18.04
N GLU A 124 1.43 -17.02 17.86
CA GLU A 124 0.58 -17.22 16.68
C GLU A 124 -0.51 -16.15 16.53
N GLU A 125 -1.22 -15.85 17.61
CA GLU A 125 -2.32 -14.88 17.61
C GLU A 125 -1.87 -13.49 17.15
N LYS A 126 -0.77 -12.97 17.70
CA LYS A 126 -0.23 -11.67 17.28
C LYS A 126 0.32 -11.69 15.87
N THR A 127 0.92 -12.82 15.46
CA THR A 127 1.40 -12.98 14.08
C THR A 127 0.24 -12.92 13.10
N ILE A 128 -0.88 -13.58 13.37
CA ILE A 128 -2.08 -13.50 12.54
C ILE A 128 -2.57 -12.05 12.46
N ALA A 129 -2.68 -11.35 13.58
CA ALA A 129 -3.11 -9.95 13.60
C ALA A 129 -2.18 -9.03 12.77
N VAL A 130 -0.87 -9.25 12.82
CA VAL A 130 0.10 -8.53 11.97
C VAL A 130 -0.11 -8.84 10.49
N LEU A 131 -0.25 -10.13 10.13
CA LEU A 131 -0.45 -10.56 8.74
C LEU A 131 -1.76 -10.02 8.16
N GLU A 132 -2.83 -10.00 8.94
CA GLU A 132 -4.10 -9.39 8.56
C GLU A 132 -3.98 -7.88 8.39
N GLY A 133 -3.28 -7.22 9.32
CA GLY A 133 -3.01 -5.79 9.25
C GLY A 133 -2.24 -5.39 8.00
N LEU A 134 -1.24 -6.18 7.57
CA LEU A 134 -0.46 -5.90 6.35
C LEU A 134 -1.30 -5.96 5.06
N LEU A 135 -2.37 -6.75 5.05
CA LEU A 135 -3.26 -6.92 3.90
C LEU A 135 -4.52 -6.04 3.96
N ALA A 136 -4.71 -5.33 5.07
CA ALA A 136 -5.83 -4.41 5.23
C ALA A 136 -5.64 -3.14 4.38
N GLU A 137 -6.74 -2.54 3.97
CA GLU A 137 -6.68 -1.21 3.35
C GLU A 137 -6.27 -0.17 4.41
N HIS A 138 -5.17 0.52 4.15
CA HIS A 138 -4.70 1.58 5.04
C HIS A 138 -5.21 2.93 4.53
N PRO A 139 -5.83 3.74 5.39
CA PRO A 139 -6.19 5.09 5.03
C PRO A 139 -4.92 5.91 4.75
N VAL A 140 -4.99 6.76 3.75
CA VAL A 140 -3.91 7.71 3.48
C VAL A 140 -3.82 8.68 4.65
N THR A 141 -2.62 8.89 5.17
CA THR A 141 -2.38 9.89 6.21
C THR A 141 -1.70 11.11 5.62
N VAL A 142 -2.20 12.27 5.97
CA VAL A 142 -1.61 13.56 5.61
C VAL A 142 -1.17 14.31 6.85
N ARG A 143 -0.12 15.09 6.72
CA ARG A 143 0.34 16.05 7.73
C ARG A 143 0.13 17.46 7.22
N LEU A 144 -0.57 18.28 7.97
CA LEU A 144 -0.66 19.72 7.70
C LEU A 144 0.66 20.39 8.09
N ARG A 145 1.22 21.17 7.18
CA ARG A 145 2.35 22.05 7.42
C ARG A 145 1.84 23.43 7.86
N ASP A 146 0.72 23.84 7.31
CA ASP A 146 -0.02 25.02 7.71
C ASP A 146 -1.34 24.60 8.37
N LYS A 147 -1.46 24.84 9.67
CA LYS A 147 -2.66 24.47 10.46
C LYS A 147 -3.89 25.26 10.02
N SER A 148 -3.72 26.45 9.46
CA SER A 148 -4.84 27.33 9.04
C SER A 148 -5.65 26.78 7.89
N VAL A 149 -5.08 25.82 7.10
CA VAL A 149 -5.77 25.25 5.92
C VAL A 149 -6.64 24.04 6.25
N LYS A 150 -6.81 23.69 7.53
CA LYS A 150 -7.54 22.49 7.96
C LYS A 150 -8.97 22.46 7.40
N GLU A 151 -9.70 23.54 7.63
CA GLU A 151 -11.10 23.67 7.19
C GLU A 151 -11.20 23.66 5.66
N ALA A 152 -10.33 24.39 4.97
CA ALA A 152 -10.28 24.43 3.51
C ALA A 152 -9.95 23.04 2.90
N LEU A 153 -9.05 22.28 3.54
CA LEU A 153 -8.77 20.92 3.12
C LEU A 153 -9.97 20.00 3.34
N GLN A 154 -10.64 20.12 4.49
CA GLN A 154 -11.82 19.33 4.81
C GLN A 154 -12.95 19.57 3.82
N GLU A 155 -13.21 20.82 3.44
CA GLU A 155 -14.19 21.20 2.42
C GLU A 155 -13.82 20.65 1.04
N ALA A 156 -12.55 20.79 0.63
CA ALA A 156 -12.06 20.30 -0.65
C ALA A 156 -12.16 18.78 -0.79
N LEU A 157 -11.94 18.04 0.31
CA LEU A 157 -12.12 16.59 0.35
C LEU A 157 -13.59 16.19 0.32
N ALA A 158 -14.45 16.88 1.11
CA ALA A 158 -15.89 16.63 1.13
C ALA A 158 -16.53 16.86 -0.24
N ALA A 159 -16.11 17.88 -0.99
CA ALA A 159 -16.55 18.13 -2.37
C ALA A 159 -16.23 16.99 -3.34
N ARG A 160 -15.26 16.15 -3.00
CA ARG A 160 -14.87 14.94 -3.77
C ARG A 160 -15.43 13.63 -3.16
N GLY A 161 -16.31 13.72 -2.16
CA GLY A 161 -16.89 12.57 -1.47
C GLY A 161 -15.97 11.91 -0.44
N GLY A 162 -14.84 12.54 -0.13
CA GLY A 162 -13.88 12.10 0.88
C GLY A 162 -14.19 12.64 2.27
N SER A 163 -13.47 12.13 3.26
CA SER A 163 -13.54 12.60 4.64
C SER A 163 -12.16 12.70 5.27
N MET A 164 -12.05 13.55 6.30
CA MET A 164 -10.81 13.76 7.04
C MET A 164 -11.07 13.59 8.54
N LYS A 165 -10.28 12.74 9.19
CA LYS A 165 -10.36 12.49 10.64
C LYS A 165 -9.00 12.69 11.29
N GLY A 166 -8.95 13.45 12.40
CA GLY A 166 -7.72 13.67 13.17
C GLY A 166 -7.10 12.36 13.66
N HIS A 167 -5.77 12.30 13.63
CA HIS A 167 -5.04 11.14 14.16
C HIS A 167 -4.96 11.25 15.70
N PRO A 168 -5.17 10.14 16.45
CA PRO A 168 -5.25 10.20 17.92
C PRO A 168 -3.93 10.58 18.61
N TYR A 169 -2.79 10.40 17.94
CA TYR A 169 -1.45 10.61 18.52
C TYR A 169 -0.70 11.83 17.98
N LEU A 170 -1.22 12.48 16.93
CA LEU A 170 -0.50 13.56 16.24
C LEU A 170 -1.49 14.67 15.86
N GLU A 171 -1.33 15.86 16.43
CA GLU A 171 -2.24 16.99 16.23
C GLU A 171 -2.42 17.41 14.76
N ASN A 172 -1.35 17.38 13.98
CA ASN A 172 -1.36 17.86 12.59
C ASN A 172 -1.49 16.73 11.56
N ALA A 173 -1.76 15.51 12.02
CA ALA A 173 -1.93 14.34 11.18
C ALA A 173 -3.42 13.97 11.06
N TYR A 174 -3.84 13.66 9.84
CA TYR A 174 -5.22 13.33 9.54
C TYR A 174 -5.28 12.11 8.64
N LYS A 175 -6.19 11.18 8.97
CA LYS A 175 -6.55 10.06 8.11
C LYS A 175 -7.55 10.55 7.07
N ILE A 176 -7.28 10.24 5.81
CA ILE A 176 -8.15 10.58 4.69
C ILE A 176 -8.79 9.29 4.18
N GLU A 177 -10.10 9.33 4.01
CA GLU A 177 -10.89 8.21 3.49
C GLU A 177 -11.63 8.61 2.22
N LYS A 178 -11.81 7.67 1.31
CA LYS A 178 -12.63 7.81 0.08
C LYS A 178 -12.24 9.04 -0.75
N THR A 179 -10.96 9.23 -1.02
CA THR A 179 -10.51 10.34 -1.85
C THR A 179 -9.80 9.85 -3.10
N ASP A 180 -9.99 10.61 -4.16
CA ASP A 180 -9.20 10.47 -5.38
C ASP A 180 -7.78 11.04 -5.19
N ASP A 181 -7.05 11.20 -6.30
CA ASP A 181 -5.70 11.75 -6.31
C ASP A 181 -5.63 13.14 -5.67
N MET A 182 -5.09 13.20 -4.44
CA MET A 182 -4.92 14.44 -3.67
C MET A 182 -3.84 15.35 -4.26
N THR A 183 -2.96 14.84 -5.10
CA THR A 183 -1.88 15.64 -5.70
C THR A 183 -2.41 16.71 -6.65
N THR A 184 -3.67 16.59 -7.08
CA THR A 184 -4.37 17.56 -7.90
C THR A 184 -4.98 18.73 -7.11
N LEU A 185 -4.97 18.66 -5.77
CA LEU A 185 -5.46 19.75 -4.93
C LEU A 185 -4.48 20.92 -4.93
N PRO A 186 -4.95 22.18 -5.10
CA PRO A 186 -4.09 23.37 -4.99
C PRO A 186 -3.33 23.44 -3.67
N LEU A 187 -3.95 23.03 -2.56
CA LEU A 187 -3.34 22.98 -1.25
C LEU A 187 -2.14 22.01 -1.18
N TYR A 188 -2.19 20.89 -1.92
CA TYR A 188 -1.04 19.99 -2.03
C TYR A 188 0.08 20.63 -2.87
N GLN A 189 -0.27 21.20 -4.01
CA GLN A 189 0.68 21.84 -4.93
C GLN A 189 1.41 23.03 -4.29
N ASN A 190 0.73 23.75 -3.39
CA ASN A 190 1.31 24.83 -2.61
C ASN A 190 2.08 24.37 -1.36
N GLY A 191 2.14 23.04 -1.11
CA GLY A 191 2.87 22.47 0.02
C GLY A 191 2.23 22.71 1.38
N ALA A 192 0.95 23.08 1.44
CA ALA A 192 0.22 23.31 2.69
C ALA A 192 0.01 22.02 3.51
N PHE A 193 -0.02 20.88 2.84
CA PHE A 193 0.03 19.57 3.46
C PHE A 193 0.88 18.58 2.64
N VAL A 194 1.30 17.51 3.29
CA VAL A 194 2.08 16.43 2.67
C VAL A 194 1.46 15.07 3.03
N VAL A 195 1.55 14.11 2.10
CA VAL A 195 1.24 12.71 2.39
C VAL A 195 2.42 12.11 3.14
N GLN A 196 2.19 11.65 4.36
CA GLN A 196 3.24 11.10 5.19
C GLN A 196 2.66 10.04 6.14
N ASP A 197 3.33 8.90 6.24
CA ASP A 197 2.94 7.83 7.16
C ASP A 197 3.21 8.21 8.62
N VAL A 198 2.31 7.77 9.51
CA VAL A 198 2.37 8.07 10.94
C VAL A 198 3.64 7.55 11.59
N SER A 199 4.08 6.35 11.23
CA SER A 199 5.30 5.76 11.80
C SER A 199 6.54 6.61 11.46
N SER A 200 6.59 7.13 10.24
CA SER A 200 7.63 8.08 9.81
C SER A 200 7.59 9.40 10.59
N MET A 201 6.40 9.90 10.93
CA MET A 201 6.26 11.10 11.75
C MET A 201 6.68 10.84 13.20
N LEU A 202 6.28 9.70 13.78
CA LEU A 202 6.64 9.32 15.14
C LEU A 202 8.15 9.13 15.30
N ALA A 203 8.83 8.53 14.31
CA ALA A 203 10.27 8.37 14.32
C ALA A 203 11.02 9.73 14.46
N VAL A 204 10.59 10.74 13.69
CA VAL A 204 11.17 12.08 13.78
C VAL A 204 10.88 12.73 15.12
N ARG A 205 9.64 12.62 15.63
CA ARG A 205 9.26 13.20 16.91
C ARG A 205 9.92 12.52 18.11
N ALA A 206 10.27 11.23 17.99
CA ALA A 206 11.02 10.54 19.04
C ALA A 206 12.46 11.06 19.16
N VAL A 207 13.07 11.49 18.05
CA VAL A 207 14.40 12.10 18.03
C VAL A 207 14.34 13.57 18.41
N LEU A 208 13.39 14.32 17.85
CA LEU A 208 13.18 15.75 18.09
C LEU A 208 12.05 15.93 19.10
N SER A 209 12.28 15.46 20.35
CA SER A 209 11.33 15.65 21.45
C SER A 209 11.25 17.13 21.87
N GLU A 210 10.18 17.52 22.54
CA GLU A 210 10.00 18.89 23.04
C GLU A 210 11.13 19.31 23.95
N ASP A 211 11.60 18.42 24.84
CA ASP A 211 12.73 18.68 25.74
C ASP A 211 14.02 18.92 24.96
N PHE A 212 14.31 18.07 23.96
CA PHE A 212 15.48 18.23 23.09
C PHE A 212 15.44 19.57 22.34
N LEU A 213 14.29 19.93 21.77
CA LEU A 213 14.11 21.18 21.04
C LEU A 213 14.28 22.42 21.95
N ALA A 214 13.74 22.35 23.18
CA ALA A 214 13.91 23.41 24.17
C ALA A 214 15.38 23.58 24.59
N GLU A 215 16.11 22.51 24.82
CA GLU A 215 17.54 22.52 25.11
C GLU A 215 18.33 23.17 23.95
N LYS A 216 18.10 22.75 22.71
CA LYS A 216 18.86 23.25 21.54
C LYS A 216 18.55 24.71 21.21
N ARG A 217 17.34 25.17 21.46
CA ARG A 217 16.99 26.59 21.34
C ARG A 217 17.81 27.46 22.26
N THR A 218 17.99 27.01 23.52
CA THR A 218 18.76 27.79 24.54
C THR A 218 20.26 27.73 24.33
N ALA A 219 20.78 26.63 23.80
CA ALA A 219 22.23 26.44 23.59
C ALA A 219 22.82 27.31 22.46
N GLY A 220 22.00 27.73 21.47
CA GLY A 220 22.45 28.52 20.34
C GLY A 220 23.47 27.82 19.42
N GLU A 221 23.59 26.50 19.57
CA GLU A 221 24.52 25.67 18.80
C GLU A 221 23.97 25.39 17.39
N LYS A 222 24.89 25.20 16.43
CA LYS A 222 24.53 24.74 15.10
C LYS A 222 24.19 23.25 15.16
N LEU A 223 22.95 22.93 14.80
CA LEU A 223 22.47 21.55 14.71
C LEU A 223 22.73 21.00 13.30
N CYS A 224 23.36 19.82 13.22
CA CYS A 224 23.51 19.06 12.00
C CYS A 224 22.64 17.81 12.06
N ILE A 225 21.75 17.64 11.08
CA ILE A 225 20.87 16.48 10.97
C ILE A 225 21.27 15.65 9.76
N VAL A 226 21.50 14.36 9.97
CA VAL A 226 21.77 13.38 8.92
C VAL A 226 20.55 12.47 8.79
N ASP A 227 19.90 12.49 7.62
CA ASP A 227 18.77 11.60 7.32
C ASP A 227 19.26 10.47 6.42
N VAL A 228 19.61 9.33 7.01
CA VAL A 228 20.08 8.12 6.29
C VAL A 228 18.99 7.43 5.47
N CYS A 229 17.74 7.84 5.64
CA CYS A 229 16.57 7.34 4.91
C CYS A 229 15.80 8.50 4.24
N ALA A 230 16.51 9.45 3.67
CA ALA A 230 15.98 10.76 3.24
C ALA A 230 14.89 10.69 2.16
N ALA A 231 14.98 9.77 1.21
CA ALA A 231 14.00 9.69 0.12
C ALA A 231 12.61 9.23 0.60
N PRO A 232 11.54 9.88 0.18
CA PRO A 232 11.39 11.09 -0.67
C PRO A 232 11.45 12.43 0.10
N GLY A 233 11.98 12.50 1.30
CA GLY A 233 12.17 13.75 2.06
C GLY A 233 11.17 14.02 3.17
N GLY A 234 10.18 13.18 3.38
CA GLY A 234 9.10 13.42 4.36
C GLY A 234 9.60 13.58 5.81
N LYS A 235 10.61 12.79 6.22
CA LYS A 235 11.22 12.89 7.55
C LYS A 235 12.05 14.16 7.70
N SER A 236 12.91 14.46 6.73
CA SER A 236 13.73 15.68 6.71
C SER A 236 12.86 16.94 6.72
N MET A 237 11.77 16.94 5.95
CA MET A 237 10.81 18.05 5.90
C MET A 237 10.10 18.25 7.25
N LEU A 238 9.67 17.16 7.90
CA LEU A 238 9.08 17.25 9.25
C LEU A 238 10.09 17.75 10.27
N ALA A 239 11.34 17.27 10.20
CA ALA A 239 12.38 17.75 11.10
C ALA A 239 12.64 19.26 10.93
N ALA A 240 12.70 19.74 9.67
CA ALA A 240 12.84 21.15 9.37
C ALA A 240 11.67 21.99 9.92
N ASP A 241 10.43 21.53 9.71
CA ASP A 241 9.23 22.20 10.20
C ASP A 241 9.27 22.30 11.75
N LEU A 242 9.56 21.20 12.48
CA LEU A 242 9.63 21.18 13.95
C LEU A 242 10.73 22.10 14.52
N LEU A 243 11.88 22.16 13.87
CA LEU A 243 12.98 23.00 14.29
C LEU A 243 12.66 24.47 14.05
N SER A 244 12.05 24.80 12.92
CA SER A 244 11.60 26.17 12.63
C SER A 244 10.53 26.62 13.63
N ASP A 245 9.54 25.78 13.94
CA ASP A 245 8.50 26.08 14.94
C ASP A 245 9.09 26.27 16.34
N ALA A 246 10.18 25.56 16.66
CA ALA A 246 10.90 25.69 17.92
C ALA A 246 11.85 26.91 17.98
N GLY A 247 12.05 27.65 16.87
CA GLY A 247 12.96 28.79 16.80
C GLY A 247 14.45 28.38 16.76
N VAL A 248 14.74 27.21 16.17
CA VAL A 248 16.12 26.74 15.96
C VAL A 248 16.56 27.09 14.53
N ASP A 249 17.28 28.19 14.38
CA ASP A 249 17.57 28.77 13.06
C ASP A 249 18.88 28.26 12.40
N ARG A 250 19.74 27.58 13.16
CA ARG A 250 21.06 27.11 12.68
C ARG A 250 21.04 25.62 12.37
N ILE A 251 20.45 25.27 11.23
CA ILE A 251 20.26 23.87 10.81
C ILE A 251 21.04 23.57 9.54
N GLY A 252 21.74 22.42 9.52
CA GLY A 252 22.30 21.82 8.31
C GLY A 252 21.70 20.43 8.10
N PHE A 253 21.19 20.13 6.91
CA PHE A 253 20.76 18.78 6.52
C PHE A 253 21.82 18.15 5.61
N GLN A 254 22.10 16.87 5.82
CA GLN A 254 22.94 16.03 4.98
C GLN A 254 22.25 14.70 4.69
#